data_efee6e1baf0dc5795284a5c4cad09958
#
_entry.id   efee6e1baf0dc5795284a5c4cad09958
#
_cell.length_a   1.000
_cell.length_b   1.000
_cell.length_c   1.000
_cell.angle_alpha   90.00
_cell.angle_beta   90.00
_cell.angle_gamma   90.00
#
_symmetry.space_group_name_H-M   'P 1'
#
loop_
_entity.id
_entity.type
_entity.pdbx_description
1 polymer ?
#
loop_
_entity_poly.entity_id
_entity_poly.type
_entity_poly.pdbx_seq_one_letter_code
_entity_poly.pdbx_strand_id
1 'polypeptide(L)'
;MPFVDDALSQAIDETIAGEFDMLLGRRTYENFAGYWPKHADNPIGKAFNNANKYVVTRSLDRLDWQKLQRVDGDVVKKVHQLKELAGPELHVWGSSNLLQTLISADLVDEYRVWVVPVVLCKGKRLFENGVPPRTLTLVHTQATSTGVLMNTYRPAGPVKITT
;
A
#
# COMPACT_ATOMS: atom_id res chain seq x y z
N MET A 1 9.79 16.93 -4.80
CA MET A 1 8.47 16.90 -5.47
C MET A 1 7.72 18.18 -5.09
N PRO A 2 6.99 18.84 -5.98
CA PRO A 2 6.41 20.18 -5.71
C PRO A 2 5.26 20.19 -4.69
N PHE A 3 4.76 19.03 -4.28
CA PHE A 3 3.63 18.88 -3.36
C PHE A 3 4.03 18.38 -1.97
N VAL A 4 5.32 18.22 -1.69
CA VAL A 4 5.80 17.80 -0.37
C VAL A 4 5.97 19.04 0.50
N ASP A 5 5.25 19.07 1.63
CA ASP A 5 5.37 20.03 2.71
C ASP A 5 5.59 19.30 4.04
N ASP A 6 5.65 20.06 5.13
CA ASP A 6 5.91 19.50 6.46
C ASP A 6 4.78 18.53 6.89
N ALA A 7 3.52 18.84 6.56
CA ALA A 7 2.39 18.00 6.91
C ALA A 7 2.42 16.66 6.18
N LEU A 8 2.78 16.66 4.88
CA LEU A 8 2.94 15.43 4.12
C LEU A 8 4.15 14.63 4.60
N SER A 9 5.27 15.30 4.90
CA SER A 9 6.46 14.66 5.45
C SER A 9 6.17 14.01 6.78
N GLN A 10 5.48 14.69 7.68
CA GLN A 10 5.05 14.12 8.96
C GLN A 10 4.14 12.89 8.77
N ALA A 11 3.17 12.94 7.86
CA ALA A 11 2.29 11.80 7.58
C ALA A 11 3.06 10.58 7.03
N ILE A 12 4.12 10.80 6.25
CA ILE A 12 5.03 9.73 5.81
C ILE A 12 5.77 9.16 7.01
N ASP A 13 6.37 10.02 7.84
CA ASP A 13 7.13 9.61 9.02
C ASP A 13 6.25 8.82 10.00
N GLU A 14 5.03 9.25 10.26
CA GLU A 14 4.05 8.52 11.07
C GLU A 14 3.70 7.16 10.48
N THR A 15 3.60 7.06 9.15
CA THR A 15 3.29 5.79 8.47
C THR A 15 4.42 4.77 8.59
N ILE A 16 5.67 5.23 8.68
CA ILE A 16 6.87 4.37 8.77
C ILE A 16 7.48 4.28 10.17
N ALA A 17 6.91 4.98 11.17
CA ALA A 17 7.48 5.09 12.52
C ALA A 17 7.44 3.78 13.31
N GLY A 18 6.47 2.91 13.03
CA GLY A 18 6.30 1.61 13.67
C GLY A 18 7.00 0.47 12.94
N GLU A 19 6.95 -0.72 13.53
CA GLU A 19 7.28 -1.94 12.80
C GLU A 19 6.14 -2.28 11.84
N PHE A 20 6.47 -2.58 10.61
CA PHE A 20 5.54 -3.05 9.60
C PHE A 20 6.21 -4.02 8.65
N ASP A 21 5.41 -4.88 8.04
CA ASP A 21 5.81 -5.74 6.94
C ASP A 21 5.28 -5.19 5.61
N MET A 22 5.93 -5.50 4.51
CA MET A 22 5.55 -5.02 3.18
C MET A 22 4.97 -6.14 2.34
N LEU A 23 3.79 -5.92 1.75
CA LEU A 23 3.22 -6.80 0.74
C LEU A 23 3.29 -6.13 -0.62
N LEU A 24 4.09 -6.66 -1.51
CA LEU A 24 4.45 -6.04 -2.78
C LEU A 24 4.07 -6.94 -3.96
N GLY A 25 3.49 -6.33 -5.00
CA GLY A 25 3.46 -6.97 -6.30
C GLY A 25 4.82 -6.87 -6.99
N ARG A 26 5.08 -7.76 -7.94
CA ARG A 26 6.36 -7.88 -8.64
C ARG A 26 6.94 -6.54 -9.13
N ARG A 27 6.16 -5.74 -9.86
CA ARG A 27 6.68 -4.47 -10.44
C ARG A 27 7.04 -3.45 -9.36
N THR A 28 6.27 -3.37 -8.29
CA THR A 28 6.59 -2.48 -7.17
C THR A 28 7.84 -2.95 -6.46
N TYR A 29 7.98 -4.26 -6.27
CA TYR A 29 9.21 -4.84 -5.73
C TYR A 29 10.44 -4.50 -6.59
N GLU A 30 10.38 -4.74 -7.90
CA GLU A 30 11.50 -4.44 -8.82
C GLU A 30 11.93 -2.96 -8.74
N ASN A 31 10.97 -2.04 -8.71
CA ASN A 31 11.24 -0.61 -8.57
C ASN A 31 11.87 -0.28 -7.21
N PHE A 32 11.32 -0.83 -6.13
CA PHE A 32 11.78 -0.55 -4.77
C PHE A 32 13.15 -1.17 -4.49
N ALA A 33 13.38 -2.40 -4.91
CA ALA A 33 14.65 -3.10 -4.76
C ALA A 33 15.78 -2.46 -5.59
N GLY A 34 15.45 -1.78 -6.68
CA GLY A 34 16.41 -1.01 -7.47
C GLY A 34 16.86 0.30 -6.81
N TYR A 35 16.07 0.84 -5.90
CA TYR A 35 16.24 2.16 -5.31
C TYR A 35 16.59 2.14 -3.82
N TRP A 36 15.75 1.56 -2.96
CA TRP A 36 15.83 1.71 -1.51
C TRP A 36 17.06 1.09 -0.84
N PRO A 37 17.64 -0.04 -1.31
CA PRO A 37 18.87 -0.56 -0.74
C PRO A 37 20.04 0.42 -0.80
N LYS A 38 20.04 1.31 -1.81
CA LYS A 38 21.08 2.33 -2.01
C LYS A 38 20.84 3.63 -1.23
N HIS A 39 19.68 3.76 -0.59
CA HIS A 39 19.25 4.96 0.13
C HIS A 39 18.92 4.64 1.59
N ALA A 40 19.75 3.80 2.22
CA ALA A 40 19.59 3.37 3.61
C ALA A 40 19.85 4.48 4.64
N ASP A 41 20.44 5.57 4.24
CA ASP A 41 20.63 6.82 5.00
C ASP A 41 19.34 7.64 5.13
N ASN A 42 18.39 7.47 4.20
CA ASN A 42 17.08 8.10 4.25
C ASN A 42 16.15 7.36 5.22
N PRO A 43 15.34 8.06 6.07
CA PRO A 43 14.42 7.42 7.01
C PRO A 43 13.49 6.39 6.36
N ILE A 44 12.90 6.70 5.20
CA ILE A 44 12.04 5.77 4.45
C ILE A 44 12.85 4.55 3.98
N GLY A 45 14.04 4.77 3.42
CA GLY A 45 14.92 3.69 2.98
C GLY A 45 15.33 2.78 4.13
N LYS A 46 15.65 3.36 5.30
CA LYS A 46 15.93 2.60 6.52
C LYS A 46 14.75 1.73 6.95
N ALA A 47 13.54 2.31 7.00
CA ALA A 47 12.33 1.59 7.38
C ALA A 47 12.03 0.44 6.40
N PHE A 48 12.07 0.71 5.09
CA PHE A 48 11.82 -0.29 4.05
C PHE A 48 12.87 -1.41 4.01
N ASN A 49 14.15 -1.08 4.24
CA ASN A 49 15.20 -2.08 4.33
C ASN A 49 15.03 -2.99 5.55
N ASN A 50 14.53 -2.47 6.66
CA ASN A 50 14.30 -3.22 7.89
C ASN A 50 13.03 -4.09 7.87
N ALA A 51 11.99 -3.68 7.17
CA ALA A 51 10.74 -4.43 7.05
C ALA A 51 10.93 -5.82 6.41
N ASN A 52 10.11 -6.82 6.77
CA ASN A 52 10.01 -8.04 5.95
C ASN A 52 9.23 -7.73 4.67
N LYS A 53 9.56 -8.39 3.57
CA LYS A 53 8.94 -8.20 2.27
C LYS A 53 8.29 -9.49 1.82
N TYR A 54 6.97 -9.47 1.65
CA TYR A 54 6.20 -10.53 1.01
C TYR A 54 5.95 -10.13 -0.43
N VAL A 55 6.53 -10.84 -1.38
CA VAL A 55 6.44 -10.48 -2.80
C VAL A 55 5.56 -11.45 -3.56
N VAL A 56 4.43 -10.93 -4.03
CA VAL A 56 3.49 -11.69 -4.85
C VAL A 56 4.00 -11.79 -6.27
N THR A 57 4.47 -12.99 -6.65
CA THR A 57 5.01 -13.25 -7.97
C THR A 57 5.07 -14.74 -8.29
N ARG A 58 4.89 -15.08 -9.58
CA ARG A 58 5.05 -16.45 -10.08
C ARG A 58 6.48 -16.76 -10.52
N SER A 59 7.23 -15.73 -10.90
CA SER A 59 8.61 -15.85 -11.36
C SER A 59 9.39 -14.64 -10.91
N LEU A 60 10.45 -14.86 -10.14
CA LEU A 60 11.47 -13.86 -9.85
C LEU A 60 12.83 -14.54 -10.01
N ASP A 61 13.57 -14.10 -11.01
CA ASP A 61 14.92 -14.58 -11.26
C ASP A 61 15.94 -13.97 -10.30
N ARG A 62 15.56 -12.85 -9.63
CA ARG A 62 16.38 -12.16 -8.63
C ARG A 62 15.55 -11.62 -7.51
N LEU A 63 15.87 -12.04 -6.28
CA LEU A 63 15.31 -11.58 -5.02
C LEU A 63 16.47 -11.14 -4.12
N ASP A 64 17.13 -10.06 -4.51
CA ASP A 64 18.38 -9.60 -3.89
C ASP A 64 18.15 -8.67 -2.68
N TRP A 65 16.90 -8.24 -2.45
CA TRP A 65 16.59 -7.39 -1.30
C TRP A 65 16.41 -8.24 -0.05
N GLN A 66 17.12 -7.90 1.02
CA GLN A 66 17.12 -8.67 2.27
C GLN A 66 15.73 -8.82 2.91
N LYS A 67 15.54 -9.84 3.75
CA LYS A 67 14.30 -10.15 4.47
C LYS A 67 13.09 -10.34 3.54
N LEU A 68 13.26 -11.11 2.49
CA LEU A 68 12.26 -11.33 1.48
C LEU A 68 11.68 -12.75 1.53
N GLN A 69 10.38 -12.84 1.38
CA GLN A 69 9.63 -14.08 1.19
C GLN A 69 8.77 -13.98 -0.06
N ARG A 70 8.82 -15.01 -0.89
CA ARG A 70 7.96 -15.13 -2.07
C ARG A 70 6.57 -15.62 -1.66
N VAL A 71 5.54 -14.97 -2.19
CA VAL A 71 4.15 -15.39 -2.10
C VAL A 71 3.71 -15.85 -3.47
N ASP A 72 3.52 -17.15 -3.64
CA ASP A 72 3.05 -17.79 -4.86
C ASP A 72 1.79 -18.61 -4.61
N GLY A 73 1.15 -19.09 -5.70
CA GLY A 73 -0.08 -19.85 -5.64
C GLY A 73 -1.31 -19.00 -5.28
N ASP A 74 -2.08 -19.43 -4.31
CA ASP A 74 -3.29 -18.74 -3.84
C ASP A 74 -2.92 -17.56 -2.94
N VAL A 75 -2.86 -16.37 -3.55
CA VAL A 75 -2.50 -15.12 -2.88
C VAL A 75 -3.48 -14.76 -1.77
N VAL A 76 -4.79 -14.95 -2.00
CA VAL A 76 -5.85 -14.63 -1.03
C VAL A 76 -5.66 -15.45 0.25
N LYS A 77 -5.49 -16.76 0.08
CA LYS A 77 -5.25 -17.68 1.21
C LYS A 77 -3.96 -17.32 1.96
N LYS A 78 -2.89 -17.02 1.23
CA LYS A 78 -1.60 -16.65 1.84
C LYS A 78 -1.67 -15.35 2.63
N VAL A 79 -2.35 -14.33 2.11
CA VAL A 79 -2.54 -13.06 2.81
C VAL A 79 -3.44 -13.24 4.05
N HIS A 80 -4.50 -14.06 3.96
CA HIS A 80 -5.28 -14.45 5.13
C HIS A 80 -4.40 -15.04 6.23
N GLN A 81 -3.55 -16.01 5.89
CA GLN A 81 -2.62 -16.63 6.84
C GLN A 81 -1.66 -15.61 7.46
N LEU A 82 -1.13 -14.67 6.66
CA LEU A 82 -0.27 -13.60 7.19
C LEU A 82 -1.00 -12.70 8.17
N LYS A 83 -2.27 -12.37 7.91
CA LYS A 83 -3.10 -11.54 8.80
C LYS A 83 -3.48 -12.23 10.10
N GLU A 84 -3.50 -13.56 10.14
CA GLU A 84 -3.77 -14.35 11.36
C GLU A 84 -2.53 -14.47 12.27
N LEU A 85 -1.35 -14.20 11.76
CA LEU A 85 -0.13 -14.22 12.56
C LEU A 85 -0.08 -12.99 13.50
N ALA A 86 0.32 -13.21 14.75
CA ALA A 86 0.70 -12.11 15.62
C ALA A 86 1.97 -11.45 15.06
N GLY A 87 1.84 -10.22 14.59
CA GLY A 87 2.96 -9.51 13.95
C GLY A 87 2.62 -8.05 13.69
N PRO A 88 3.54 -7.33 13.04
CA PRO A 88 3.35 -5.94 12.68
C PRO A 88 2.28 -5.78 11.57
N GLU A 89 1.85 -4.54 11.35
CA GLU A 89 0.93 -4.22 10.26
C GLU A 89 1.51 -4.62 8.89
N LEU A 90 0.66 -5.12 8.00
CA LEU A 90 1.04 -5.48 6.62
C LEU A 90 0.69 -4.34 5.67
N HIS A 91 1.70 -3.60 5.23
CA HIS A 91 1.53 -2.44 4.37
C HIS A 91 1.63 -2.81 2.88
N VAL A 92 0.64 -2.39 2.10
CA VAL A 92 0.64 -2.51 0.64
C VAL A 92 1.00 -1.16 0.01
N TRP A 93 2.22 -1.03 -0.47
CA TRP A 93 2.68 0.17 -1.15
C TRP A 93 2.53 0.03 -2.67
N GLY A 94 1.66 0.82 -3.28
CA GLY A 94 1.39 0.73 -4.71
C GLY A 94 0.75 -0.60 -5.11
N SER A 95 1.29 -1.28 -6.13
CA SER A 95 0.86 -2.64 -6.55
C SER A 95 -0.60 -2.72 -6.98
N SER A 96 -1.04 -1.83 -7.88
CA SER A 96 -2.45 -1.67 -8.27
C SER A 96 -3.17 -2.99 -8.61
N ASN A 97 -2.54 -3.92 -9.32
CA ASN A 97 -3.16 -5.21 -9.66
C ASN A 97 -3.35 -6.11 -8.42
N LEU A 98 -2.34 -6.17 -7.53
CA LEU A 98 -2.45 -6.90 -6.27
C LEU A 98 -3.56 -6.29 -5.40
N LEU A 99 -3.64 -4.96 -5.36
CA LEU A 99 -4.65 -4.24 -4.59
C LEU A 99 -6.08 -4.60 -5.04
N GLN A 100 -6.34 -4.75 -6.36
CA GLN A 100 -7.64 -5.21 -6.86
C GLN A 100 -8.00 -6.60 -6.29
N THR A 101 -7.03 -7.52 -6.26
CA THR A 101 -7.23 -8.86 -5.67
C THR A 101 -7.57 -8.78 -4.17
N LEU A 102 -6.84 -7.96 -3.42
CA LEU A 102 -7.06 -7.80 -1.98
C LEU A 102 -8.41 -7.14 -1.66
N ILE A 103 -8.78 -6.10 -2.41
CA ILE A 103 -10.07 -5.42 -2.27
C ILE A 103 -11.22 -6.38 -2.58
N SER A 104 -11.11 -7.14 -3.68
CA SER A 104 -12.14 -8.12 -4.07
C SER A 104 -12.33 -9.23 -3.04
N ALA A 105 -11.27 -9.59 -2.34
CA ALA A 105 -11.28 -10.62 -1.30
C ALA A 105 -11.56 -10.08 0.12
N ASP A 106 -11.87 -8.78 0.28
CA ASP A 106 -12.12 -8.13 1.57
C ASP A 106 -10.96 -8.21 2.56
N LEU A 107 -9.74 -8.10 2.04
CA LEU A 107 -8.51 -8.24 2.83
C LEU A 107 -7.87 -6.90 3.23
N VAL A 108 -8.47 -5.78 2.84
CA VAL A 108 -7.98 -4.43 3.16
C VAL A 108 -8.75 -3.87 4.34
N ASP A 109 -8.07 -3.63 5.47
CA ASP A 109 -8.69 -3.09 6.69
C ASP A 109 -8.70 -1.56 6.72
N GLU A 110 -7.72 -0.93 6.07
CA GLU A 110 -7.59 0.52 6.03
C GLU A 110 -7.03 1.00 4.69
N TYR A 111 -7.60 2.08 4.17
CA TYR A 111 -7.16 2.76 2.95
C TYR A 111 -6.59 4.13 3.31
N ARG A 112 -5.31 4.34 3.08
CA ARG A 112 -4.66 5.66 3.17
C ARG A 112 -4.52 6.22 1.76
N VAL A 113 -5.42 7.10 1.37
CA VAL A 113 -5.54 7.64 0.01
C VAL A 113 -5.16 9.10 0.00
N TRP A 114 -4.07 9.41 -0.68
CA TRP A 114 -3.59 10.77 -0.86
C TRP A 114 -3.91 11.27 -2.26
N VAL A 115 -4.70 12.33 -2.32
CA VAL A 115 -5.12 12.93 -3.58
C VAL A 115 -4.30 14.17 -3.84
N VAL A 116 -3.41 14.08 -4.82
CA VAL A 116 -2.56 15.19 -5.25
C VAL A 116 -3.35 16.06 -6.24
N PRO A 117 -3.28 17.42 -6.16
CA PRO A 117 -4.07 18.31 -7.00
C PRO A 117 -3.52 18.40 -8.43
N VAL A 118 -3.54 17.28 -9.16
CA VAL A 118 -3.09 17.17 -10.56
C VAL A 118 -4.09 16.40 -11.41
N VAL A 119 -4.20 16.76 -12.67
CA VAL A 119 -5.00 16.05 -13.67
C VAL A 119 -4.06 15.34 -14.63
N LEU A 120 -4.01 14.01 -14.56
CA LEU A 120 -3.08 13.20 -15.36
C LEU A 120 -3.66 12.69 -16.67
N CYS A 121 -4.98 12.68 -16.84
CA CYS A 121 -5.73 12.19 -18.02
C CYS A 121 -5.47 10.72 -18.40
N LYS A 122 -4.36 10.13 -18.02
CA LYS A 122 -3.95 8.73 -18.27
C LYS A 122 -3.35 8.13 -17.01
N GLY A 123 -3.56 6.84 -16.79
CA GLY A 123 -2.97 6.12 -15.66
C GLY A 123 -3.83 4.96 -15.18
N LYS A 124 -3.32 4.25 -14.18
CA LYS A 124 -4.06 3.20 -13.49
C LYS A 124 -5.05 3.82 -12.52
N ARG A 125 -6.17 3.16 -12.34
CA ARG A 125 -7.18 3.54 -11.35
C ARG A 125 -6.94 2.80 -10.06
N LEU A 126 -7.18 3.47 -8.93
CA LEU A 126 -7.14 2.84 -7.62
C LEU A 126 -8.25 1.79 -7.48
N PHE A 127 -9.46 2.11 -7.93
CA PHE A 127 -10.58 1.18 -8.01
C PHE A 127 -10.89 0.92 -9.48
N GLU A 128 -10.65 -0.30 -9.92
CA GLU A 128 -10.87 -0.72 -11.32
C GLU A 128 -12.19 -1.49 -11.46
N ASN A 129 -12.61 -1.71 -12.70
CA ASN A 129 -13.81 -2.49 -12.99
C ASN A 129 -13.68 -3.92 -12.47
N GLY A 130 -14.75 -4.43 -11.86
CA GLY A 130 -14.80 -5.78 -11.30
C GLY A 130 -14.52 -5.87 -9.79
N VAL A 131 -14.10 -4.78 -9.15
CA VAL A 131 -14.06 -4.72 -7.69
C VAL A 131 -15.49 -4.55 -7.17
N PRO A 132 -15.97 -5.38 -6.23
CA PRO A 132 -17.30 -5.25 -5.66
C PRO A 132 -17.51 -3.87 -5.00
N PRO A 133 -18.65 -3.20 -5.21
CA PRO A 133 -18.95 -1.94 -4.57
C PRO A 133 -18.96 -2.06 -3.04
N ARG A 134 -18.31 -1.13 -2.34
CA ARG A 134 -18.21 -1.11 -0.88
C ARG A 134 -18.43 0.29 -0.35
N THR A 135 -19.06 0.38 0.82
CA THR A 135 -19.10 1.60 1.60
C THR A 135 -17.82 1.73 2.40
N LEU A 136 -17.28 2.94 2.45
CA LEU A 136 -16.12 3.29 3.27
C LEU A 136 -16.53 4.36 4.29
N THR A 137 -16.06 4.22 5.52
CA THR A 137 -16.17 5.26 6.54
C THR A 137 -14.92 6.10 6.56
N LEU A 138 -15.07 7.42 6.47
CA LEU A 138 -13.95 8.35 6.66
C LEU A 138 -13.54 8.35 8.13
N VAL A 139 -12.29 8.01 8.39
CA VAL A 139 -11.68 7.99 9.74
C VAL A 139 -10.95 9.30 10.01
N HIS A 140 -10.18 9.77 9.04
CA HIS A 140 -9.38 10.98 9.14
C HIS A 140 -9.25 11.65 7.77
N THR A 141 -9.19 12.98 7.76
CA THR A 141 -8.87 13.77 6.57
C THR A 141 -8.07 14.98 6.96
N GLN A 142 -7.07 15.31 6.16
CA GLN A 142 -6.24 16.48 6.33
C GLN A 142 -5.86 17.05 4.95
N ALA A 143 -5.95 18.36 4.82
CA ALA A 143 -5.41 19.06 3.66
C ALA A 143 -4.03 19.65 4.00
N THR A 144 -3.08 19.50 3.07
CA THR A 144 -1.76 20.13 3.18
C THR A 144 -1.80 21.55 2.61
N SER A 145 -0.78 22.35 2.92
CA SER A 145 -0.62 23.71 2.37
C SER A 145 -0.42 23.69 0.84
N THR A 146 0.06 22.59 0.30
CA THR A 146 0.26 22.35 -1.14
C THR A 146 -0.98 21.79 -1.85
N GLY A 147 -2.11 21.62 -1.13
CA GLY A 147 -3.38 21.14 -1.67
C GLY A 147 -3.53 19.65 -1.78
N VAL A 148 -2.62 18.85 -1.21
CA VAL A 148 -2.80 17.39 -1.12
C VAL A 148 -3.86 17.09 -0.07
N LEU A 149 -4.84 16.23 -0.40
CA LEU A 149 -5.81 15.70 0.55
C LEU A 149 -5.35 14.31 1.01
N MET A 150 -5.08 14.17 2.29
CA MET A 150 -4.71 12.90 2.93
C MET A 150 -5.93 12.33 3.64
N ASN A 151 -6.45 11.21 3.15
CA ASN A 151 -7.66 10.60 3.68
C ASN A 151 -7.37 9.18 4.16
N THR A 152 -7.92 8.85 5.31
CA THR A 152 -7.94 7.48 5.85
C THR A 152 -9.37 6.99 5.91
N TYR A 153 -9.63 5.82 5.30
CA TYR A 153 -10.93 5.18 5.29
C TYR A 153 -10.84 3.76 5.82
N ARG A 154 -11.96 3.27 6.36
CA ARG A 154 -12.15 1.85 6.70
C ARG A 154 -13.36 1.27 5.98
N PRO A 155 -13.34 -0.02 5.58
CA PRO A 155 -14.50 -0.68 5.03
C PRO A 155 -15.69 -0.64 6.00
N ALA A 156 -16.88 -0.37 5.46
CA ALA A 156 -18.14 -0.31 6.21
C ALA A 156 -19.22 -1.24 5.64
N GLY A 157 -18.79 -2.25 4.88
CA GLY A 157 -19.65 -3.26 4.29
C GLY A 157 -20.19 -2.91 2.89
N PRO A 158 -21.18 -3.63 2.39
CA PRO A 158 -21.71 -3.46 1.05
C PRO A 158 -22.44 -2.10 0.90
N VAL A 159 -22.46 -1.59 -0.33
CA VAL A 159 -23.23 -0.37 -0.63
C VAL A 159 -24.72 -0.66 -0.45
N LYS A 160 -25.38 0.10 0.41
CA LYS A 160 -26.84 0.11 0.55
C LYS A 160 -27.39 1.18 -0.39
N ILE A 161 -28.00 0.75 -1.51
CA ILE A 161 -28.73 1.65 -2.40
C ILE A 161 -30.15 1.77 -1.81
N THR A 162 -30.48 2.91 -1.23
CA THR A 162 -31.86 3.26 -0.91
C THR A 162 -32.50 3.76 -2.21
N THR A 163 -33.41 2.98 -2.75
CA THR A 163 -34.32 3.41 -3.86
C THR A 163 -35.39 4.34 -3.31
#